data_663c98534949854fc887c5460483dac6
#
_entry.id   663c98534949854fc887c5460483dac6
#
_cell.length_a   1.000
_cell.length_b   1.000
_cell.length_c   1.000
_cell.angle_alpha   90.00
_cell.angle_beta   90.00
_cell.angle_gamma   90.00
#
_symmetry.space_group_name_H-M   'P 1'
#
loop_
_entity.id
_entity.type
_entity.pdbx_description
1 polymer ?
#
loop_
_entity_poly.entity_id
_entity_poly.type
_entity_poly.pdbx_seq_one_letter_code
_entity_poly.pdbx_strand_id
1 'polypeptide(L)'
;MALKVLIVDDDFINRKLLQTLLKKNPSVADILEAENGSDALDKLKKDPDINLILLDIMMPIVDGIEFLKIFRSDMANAHIPVIVLSTDDTRKTEVFDNGANDFLRKPIKEDDLFGKIEQWS
;
A
#
# COMPACT_ATOMS: atom_id res chain seq x y z
N MET A 1 13.41 -4.40 12.33
CA MET A 1 12.21 -5.24 12.10
C MET A 1 12.11 -5.58 10.63
N ALA A 2 11.83 -6.83 10.30
CA ALA A 2 11.74 -7.27 8.91
C ALA A 2 10.32 -7.05 8.36
N LEU A 3 10.16 -6.10 7.46
CA LEU A 3 8.88 -5.76 6.87
C LEU A 3 8.66 -6.54 5.57
N LYS A 4 7.47 -7.08 5.41
CA LYS A 4 6.98 -7.65 4.16
C LYS A 4 5.94 -6.68 3.60
N VAL A 5 6.27 -6.02 2.50
CA VAL A 5 5.49 -4.93 1.91
C VAL A 5 4.77 -5.41 0.67
N LEU A 6 3.47 -5.13 0.59
CA LEU A 6 2.68 -5.35 -0.61
C LEU A 6 2.47 -4.02 -1.34
N ILE A 7 2.88 -3.96 -2.60
CA ILE A 7 2.63 -2.82 -3.47
C ILE A 7 1.42 -3.13 -4.34
N VAL A 8 0.40 -2.28 -4.28
CA VAL A 8 -0.83 -2.42 -5.08
C VAL A 8 -0.94 -1.25 -6.03
N ASP A 9 -0.69 -1.48 -7.31
CA ASP A 9 -0.69 -0.45 -8.35
C ASP A 9 -0.84 -1.14 -9.70
N ASP A 10 -1.69 -0.63 -10.59
CA ASP A 10 -1.89 -1.21 -11.92
C ASP A 10 -0.77 -0.86 -12.90
N ASP A 11 0.06 0.12 -12.59
CA ASP A 11 1.16 0.57 -13.45
C ASP A 11 2.46 -0.16 -13.09
N PHE A 12 2.93 -0.98 -14.01
CA PHE A 12 4.19 -1.73 -13.87
C PHE A 12 5.38 -0.80 -13.57
N ILE A 13 5.45 0.35 -14.24
CA ILE A 13 6.55 1.31 -14.05
C ILE A 13 6.55 1.85 -12.62
N ASN A 14 5.38 2.24 -12.11
CA ASN A 14 5.26 2.71 -10.74
C ASN A 14 5.66 1.64 -9.73
N ARG A 15 5.27 0.38 -9.96
CA ARG A 15 5.69 -0.72 -9.08
C ARG A 15 7.20 -0.88 -9.08
N LYS A 16 7.85 -0.78 -10.23
CA LYS A 16 9.32 -0.87 -10.34
C LYS A 16 10.02 0.26 -9.61
N LEU A 17 9.51 1.48 -9.73
CA LEU A 17 10.07 2.63 -9.01
C LEU A 17 9.97 2.43 -7.50
N LEU A 18 8.82 1.98 -7.00
CA LEU A 18 8.62 1.71 -5.58
C LEU A 18 9.53 0.58 -5.09
N GLN A 19 9.67 -0.49 -5.87
CA GLN A 19 10.60 -1.58 -5.54
C GLN A 19 12.03 -1.06 -5.40
N THR A 20 12.47 -0.22 -6.33
CA THR A 20 13.81 0.35 -6.30
C THR A 20 14.04 1.16 -5.04
N LEU A 21 13.06 1.98 -4.63
CA LEU A 21 13.14 2.75 -3.39
C LEU A 21 13.16 1.82 -2.17
N LEU A 22 12.25 0.86 -2.11
CA LEU A 22 12.12 -0.04 -0.97
C LEU A 22 13.35 -0.91 -0.75
N LYS A 23 14.03 -1.32 -1.82
CA LYS A 23 15.26 -2.11 -1.72
C LYS A 23 16.40 -1.38 -1.02
N LYS A 24 16.35 -0.06 -0.96
CA LYS A 24 17.33 0.75 -0.23
C LYS A 24 17.03 0.83 1.26
N ASN A 25 15.86 0.36 1.70
CA ASN A 25 15.46 0.45 3.10
C ASN A 25 15.80 -0.85 3.83
N PRO A 26 16.70 -0.80 4.83
CA PRO A 26 17.14 -2.02 5.53
C PRO A 26 16.02 -2.68 6.36
N SER A 27 14.94 -1.96 6.65
CA SER A 27 13.79 -2.53 7.38
C SER A 27 12.90 -3.39 6.49
N VAL A 28 13.00 -3.26 5.16
CA VAL A 28 12.19 -4.02 4.21
C VAL A 28 12.91 -5.32 3.84
N ALA A 29 12.32 -6.45 4.25
CA ALA A 29 12.90 -7.76 4.00
C ALA A 29 12.36 -8.40 2.72
N ASP A 30 11.09 -8.14 2.38
CA ASP A 30 10.44 -8.78 1.25
C ASP A 30 9.41 -7.83 0.62
N ILE A 31 9.24 -7.94 -0.69
CA ILE A 31 8.34 -7.07 -1.47
C ILE A 31 7.48 -7.95 -2.37
N LEU A 32 6.16 -7.78 -2.27
CA LEU A 32 5.21 -8.41 -3.17
C LEU A 32 4.49 -7.33 -3.98
N GLU A 33 3.98 -7.70 -5.13
CA GLU A 33 3.27 -6.80 -6.03
C GLU A 33 1.89 -7.35 -6.36
N ALA A 34 0.91 -6.45 -6.46
CA ALA A 34 -0.41 -6.74 -6.97
C ALA A 34 -0.78 -5.69 -8.01
N GLU A 35 -1.39 -6.10 -9.10
CA GLU A 35 -1.73 -5.20 -10.21
C GLU A 35 -3.12 -4.58 -10.08
N ASN A 36 -3.92 -5.05 -9.13
CA ASN A 36 -5.24 -4.49 -8.82
C ASN A 36 -5.69 -4.96 -7.43
N GLY A 37 -6.85 -4.47 -6.99
CA GLY A 37 -7.38 -4.80 -5.66
C GLY A 37 -7.73 -6.27 -5.49
N SER A 38 -8.25 -6.92 -6.53
CA SER A 38 -8.57 -8.34 -6.49
C SER A 38 -7.33 -9.21 -6.29
N ASP A 39 -6.27 -8.91 -7.05
CA ASP A 39 -4.98 -9.58 -6.92
C ASP A 39 -4.37 -9.36 -5.53
N ALA A 40 -4.52 -8.14 -4.99
CA ALA A 40 -4.06 -7.81 -3.66
C ALA A 40 -4.75 -8.65 -2.58
N LEU A 41 -6.07 -8.78 -2.67
CA LEU A 41 -6.84 -9.59 -1.73
C LEU A 41 -6.42 -11.06 -1.77
N ASP A 42 -6.17 -11.62 -2.97
CA ASP A 42 -5.68 -12.98 -3.13
C ASP A 42 -4.31 -13.17 -2.47
N LYS A 43 -3.40 -12.22 -2.68
CA LYS A 43 -2.06 -12.28 -2.08
C LYS A 43 -2.09 -12.19 -0.57
N LEU A 44 -2.97 -11.36 -0.03
CA LEU A 44 -3.14 -11.24 1.43
C LEU A 44 -3.66 -12.54 2.05
N LYS A 45 -4.53 -13.27 1.35
CA LYS A 45 -5.00 -14.57 1.82
C LYS A 45 -3.90 -15.62 1.82
N LYS A 46 -3.05 -15.61 0.79
CA LYS A 46 -1.96 -16.58 0.64
C LYS A 46 -0.78 -16.28 1.53
N ASP A 47 -0.58 -15.01 1.90
CA ASP A 47 0.56 -14.58 2.68
C ASP A 47 0.11 -13.68 3.84
N PRO A 48 -0.26 -14.27 4.98
CA PRO A 48 -0.72 -13.50 6.13
C PRO A 48 0.40 -12.72 6.84
N ASP A 49 1.65 -12.90 6.43
CA ASP A 49 2.78 -12.20 7.03
C ASP A 49 2.99 -10.79 6.45
N ILE A 50 2.25 -10.41 5.41
CA ILE A 50 2.28 -9.04 4.89
C ILE A 50 1.90 -8.08 6.02
N ASN A 51 2.77 -7.11 6.28
CA ASN A 51 2.59 -6.19 7.41
C ASN A 51 2.64 -4.71 7.05
N LEU A 52 2.67 -4.39 5.76
CA LEU A 52 2.53 -3.01 5.27
C LEU A 52 2.01 -3.04 3.83
N ILE A 53 1.08 -2.15 3.51
CA ILE A 53 0.53 -2.03 2.16
C ILE A 53 0.76 -0.61 1.65
N LEU A 54 1.32 -0.50 0.43
CA LEU A 54 1.39 0.74 -0.33
C LEU A 54 0.35 0.64 -1.44
N LEU A 55 -0.66 1.49 -1.42
CA LEU A 55 -1.86 1.35 -2.23
C LEU A 55 -2.08 2.55 -3.14
N ASP A 56 -2.12 2.32 -4.46
CA ASP A 56 -2.64 3.29 -5.42
C ASP A 56 -4.17 3.20 -5.46
N ILE A 57 -4.86 4.33 -5.42
CA ILE A 57 -6.33 4.35 -5.43
C ILE A 57 -6.94 4.41 -6.83
N MET A 58 -6.14 4.72 -7.85
CA MET A 58 -6.62 4.82 -9.24
C MET A 58 -6.34 3.53 -9.99
N MET A 59 -7.20 2.52 -9.81
CA MET A 59 -7.04 1.20 -10.42
C MET A 59 -8.32 0.77 -11.15
N PRO A 60 -8.22 -0.03 -12.23
CA PRO A 60 -9.37 -0.29 -13.11
C PRO A 60 -10.39 -1.30 -12.59
N ILE A 61 -9.99 -2.41 -11.97
CA ILE A 61 -10.92 -3.50 -11.63
C ILE A 61 -11.57 -3.30 -10.28
N VAL A 62 -10.77 -3.30 -9.24
CA VAL A 62 -11.21 -2.94 -7.88
C VAL A 62 -10.34 -1.75 -7.48
N ASP A 63 -10.92 -0.55 -7.44
CA ASP A 63 -10.15 0.64 -7.12
C ASP A 63 -9.70 0.63 -5.65
N GLY A 64 -8.81 1.57 -5.30
CA GLY A 64 -8.21 1.59 -3.97
C GLY A 64 -9.21 1.79 -2.84
N ILE A 65 -10.24 2.60 -3.04
CA ILE A 65 -11.28 2.82 -2.02
C ILE A 65 -12.09 1.55 -1.80
N GLU A 66 -12.51 0.91 -2.88
CA GLU A 66 -13.27 -0.34 -2.80
C GLU A 66 -12.41 -1.44 -2.15
N PHE A 67 -11.14 -1.53 -2.51
CA PHE A 67 -10.19 -2.43 -1.87
C PHE A 67 -10.13 -2.19 -0.36
N LEU A 68 -10.00 -0.92 0.06
CA LEU A 68 -9.95 -0.58 1.48
C LEU A 68 -11.19 -1.03 2.23
N LYS A 69 -12.37 -0.83 1.66
CA LYS A 69 -13.64 -1.25 2.27
C LYS A 69 -13.66 -2.76 2.51
N ILE A 70 -13.28 -3.54 1.50
CA ILE A 70 -13.25 -4.99 1.59
C ILE A 70 -12.17 -5.44 2.59
N PHE A 71 -10.98 -4.87 2.48
CA PHE A 71 -9.83 -5.21 3.31
C PHE A 71 -10.12 -4.96 4.79
N ARG A 72 -10.67 -3.79 5.12
CA ARG A 72 -10.98 -3.41 6.50
C ARG A 72 -12.22 -4.09 7.06
N SER A 73 -13.05 -4.70 6.22
CA SER A 73 -14.19 -5.49 6.70
C SER A 73 -13.75 -6.80 7.37
N ASP A 74 -12.53 -7.26 7.10
CA ASP A 74 -11.97 -8.45 7.74
C ASP A 74 -11.13 -8.03 8.95
N MET A 75 -11.54 -8.42 10.14
CA MET A 75 -10.87 -8.05 11.38
C MET A 75 -9.44 -8.58 11.47
N ALA A 76 -9.12 -9.66 10.77
CA ALA A 76 -7.76 -10.18 10.70
C ALA A 76 -6.77 -9.19 10.09
N ASN A 77 -7.28 -8.23 9.29
CA ASN A 77 -6.47 -7.21 8.62
C ASN A 77 -6.36 -5.90 9.41
N ALA A 78 -6.98 -5.80 10.58
CA ALA A 78 -7.08 -4.55 11.33
C ALA A 78 -5.73 -3.98 11.74
N HIS A 79 -4.73 -4.82 11.92
CA HIS A 79 -3.39 -4.42 12.37
C HIS A 79 -2.44 -4.02 11.24
N ILE A 80 -2.82 -4.23 9.97
CA ILE A 80 -1.93 -3.97 8.84
C ILE A 80 -2.07 -2.51 8.40
N PRO A 81 -1.02 -1.68 8.49
CA PRO A 81 -1.10 -0.30 8.03
C PRO A 81 -1.17 -0.22 6.51
N VAL A 82 -1.96 0.73 6.02
CA VAL A 82 -2.10 1.04 4.60
C VAL A 82 -1.72 2.49 4.36
N ILE A 83 -0.70 2.71 3.52
CA ILE A 83 -0.29 4.03 3.07
C ILE A 83 -0.79 4.21 1.64
N VAL A 84 -1.66 5.18 1.43
CA VAL A 84 -2.21 5.46 0.10
C VAL A 84 -1.28 6.39 -0.66
N LEU A 85 -1.03 6.07 -1.93
CA LEU A 85 -0.20 6.87 -2.84
C LEU A 85 -1.09 7.39 -3.96
N SER A 86 -1.12 8.70 -4.18
CA SER A 86 -1.98 9.29 -5.20
C SER A 86 -1.48 10.63 -5.70
N THR A 87 -1.78 10.97 -6.97
CA THR A 87 -1.60 12.33 -7.49
C THR A 87 -2.76 13.25 -7.08
N ASP A 88 -3.88 12.69 -6.65
CA ASP A 88 -5.11 13.42 -6.33
C ASP A 88 -5.36 13.43 -4.82
N ASP A 89 -5.05 14.55 -4.17
CA ASP A 89 -5.26 14.72 -2.73
C ASP A 89 -6.70 15.15 -2.39
N THR A 90 -7.57 15.36 -3.38
CA THR A 90 -8.99 15.65 -3.11
C THR A 90 -9.72 14.46 -2.52
N ARG A 91 -9.20 13.24 -2.70
CA ARG A 91 -9.77 12.02 -2.13
C ARG A 91 -9.17 11.63 -0.78
N LYS A 92 -8.34 12.47 -0.21
CA LYS A 92 -7.61 12.17 1.04
C LYS A 92 -8.56 11.84 2.19
N THR A 93 -9.60 12.66 2.40
CA THR A 93 -10.60 12.43 3.44
C THR A 93 -11.31 11.09 3.23
N GLU A 94 -11.68 10.78 1.99
CA GLU A 94 -12.36 9.54 1.65
C GLU A 94 -11.50 8.32 1.98
N VAL A 95 -10.20 8.34 1.66
CA VAL A 95 -9.33 7.20 1.95
C VAL A 95 -9.15 7.00 3.46
N PHE A 96 -9.01 8.07 4.23
CA PHE A 96 -8.92 7.95 5.69
C PHE A 96 -10.24 7.45 6.29
N ASP A 97 -11.38 7.90 5.79
CA ASP A 97 -12.70 7.44 6.24
C ASP A 97 -12.90 5.95 5.98
N ASN A 98 -12.22 5.39 4.99
CA ASN A 98 -12.32 3.98 4.63
C ASN A 98 -11.17 3.13 5.22
N GLY A 99 -10.36 3.69 6.11
CA GLY A 99 -9.43 2.91 6.89
C GLY A 99 -7.96 3.00 6.49
N ALA A 100 -7.58 3.95 5.62
CA ALA A 100 -6.17 4.21 5.35
C ALA A 100 -5.50 4.80 6.58
N ASN A 101 -4.23 4.45 6.79
CA ASN A 101 -3.45 4.94 7.92
C ASN A 101 -2.69 6.20 7.58
N ASP A 102 -2.29 6.36 6.31
CA ASP A 102 -1.53 7.52 5.88
C ASP A 102 -1.72 7.76 4.38
N PHE A 103 -1.17 8.87 3.90
CA PHE A 103 -1.31 9.32 2.53
C PHE A 103 -0.02 9.99 2.08
N LEU A 104 0.48 9.63 0.89
CA LEU A 104 1.59 10.31 0.23
C LEU A 104 1.18 10.76 -1.15
N ARG A 105 1.48 12.01 -1.48
CA ARG A 105 1.22 12.57 -2.80
C ARG A 105 2.35 12.20 -3.76
N LYS A 106 1.99 11.72 -4.95
CA LYS A 106 2.96 11.48 -6.03
C LYS A 106 3.45 12.81 -6.62
N PRO A 107 4.70 12.91 -7.07
CA PRO A 107 5.72 11.86 -7.11
C PRO A 107 6.29 11.53 -5.73
N ILE A 108 6.52 10.24 -5.51
CA ILE A 108 6.97 9.76 -4.19
C ILE A 108 8.45 10.03 -4.02
N LYS A 109 8.79 10.73 -2.94
CA LYS A 109 10.17 10.99 -2.56
C LYS A 109 10.64 9.98 -1.54
N GLU A 110 11.88 9.56 -1.66
CA GLU A 110 12.46 8.53 -0.79
C GLU A 110 12.33 8.88 0.69
N ASP A 111 12.70 10.11 1.06
CA ASP A 111 12.66 10.54 2.47
C ASP A 111 11.26 10.52 3.04
N ASP A 112 10.27 10.96 2.25
CA ASP A 112 8.87 10.97 2.66
C ASP A 112 8.35 9.55 2.85
N LEU A 113 8.66 8.65 1.91
CA LEU A 113 8.25 7.26 1.98
C LEU A 113 8.89 6.57 3.19
N PHE A 114 10.19 6.75 3.37
CA PHE A 114 10.91 6.09 4.47
C PHE A 114 10.45 6.60 5.84
N GLY A 115 10.14 7.90 5.95
CA GLY A 115 9.57 8.47 7.17
C GLY A 115 8.23 7.84 7.53
N LYS A 116 7.36 7.62 6.54
CA LYS A 116 6.06 6.96 6.76
C LYS A 116 6.23 5.49 7.12
N ILE A 117 7.14 4.79 6.46
CA ILE A 117 7.43 3.39 6.78
C ILE A 117 7.90 3.25 8.21
N GLU A 118 8.80 4.12 8.66
CA GLU A 118 9.29 4.13 10.03
C GLU A 118 8.16 4.40 11.02
N GLN A 119 7.28 5.35 10.72
CA GLN A 119 6.15 5.70 11.58
C GLN A 119 5.20 4.52 11.78
N TRP A 120 4.98 3.70 10.75
CA TRP A 120 3.98 2.64 10.75
C TRP A 120 4.56 1.23 10.89
N SER A 121 5.85 1.11 11.06
CA SER A 121 6.50 -0.22 11.24
C SER A 121 6.56 -0.67 12.70
#